data_1f244429e640d685e10e598926f32ffd
#
_entry.id   1f244429e640d685e10e598926f32ffd
#
_cell.length_a   1.000
_cell.length_b   1.000
_cell.length_c   1.000
_cell.angle_alpha   90.00
_cell.angle_beta   90.00
_cell.angle_gamma   90.00
#
_symmetry.space_group_name_H-M   'P 1'
#
loop_
_entity.id
_entity.type
_entity.pdbx_description
1 polymer ?
#
loop_
_entity_poly.entity_id
_entity_poly.type
_entity_poly.pdbx_seq_one_letter_code
_entity_poly.pdbx_strand_id
1 'polypeptide(L)'
;LLYTLERSATLSDLRFIARSFGPYRRDVALAAACIFTETCLELVIPLLMSSVIDDGVLARDAAVVWSRGAAMVGCALAALVLGRGYARYSARAAMGLGANLRREEFSAVEGFSFENLDRFETSSLVTRMTTDVTVIQNAIVTGFRPMMRGPIMLVMGLALSFIMSARLAVVFFVVLPFLAVALALIVRHVAPLYRVLQSTMDALNDELQQDLTAIRAIKAYV
;
A
#
# COMPACT_ATOMS: atom_id res chain seq x y z
N LEU A 1 -1.97 -17.66 9.22
CA LEU A 1 -1.53 -16.71 8.18
C LEU A 1 -0.29 -15.93 8.62
N LEU A 2 -0.17 -15.47 9.89
CA LEU A 2 1.06 -14.85 10.43
C LEU A 2 2.26 -15.82 10.43
N TYR A 3 2.04 -17.12 10.67
CA TYR A 3 3.08 -18.15 10.60
C TYR A 3 3.54 -18.45 9.15
N THR A 4 2.71 -18.11 8.15
CA THR A 4 3.06 -18.26 6.71
C THR A 4 3.75 -17.03 6.13
N LEU A 5 3.63 -15.86 6.77
CA LEU A 5 4.37 -14.64 6.37
C LEU A 5 5.86 -14.71 6.76
N GLU A 6 6.24 -15.58 7.68
CA GLU A 6 7.66 -15.89 7.98
C GLU A 6 8.34 -16.79 6.93
N ARG A 7 7.57 -17.58 6.21
CA ARG A 7 8.04 -18.28 5.01
C ARG A 7 7.75 -17.35 3.84
N SER A 8 8.78 -16.82 3.20
CA SER A 8 8.75 -16.04 1.94
C SER A 8 7.43 -16.24 1.19
N ALA A 9 6.63 -15.15 1.06
CA ALA A 9 5.35 -15.18 0.36
C ALA A 9 5.52 -15.97 -0.93
N THR A 10 4.99 -17.18 -0.94
CA THR A 10 5.21 -18.11 -2.04
C THR A 10 4.38 -17.59 -3.21
N LEU A 11 4.85 -17.74 -4.43
CA LEU A 11 4.09 -17.35 -5.65
C LEU A 11 2.66 -17.92 -5.66
N SER A 12 2.42 -19.01 -4.91
CA SER A 12 1.10 -19.61 -4.67
C SER A 12 0.17 -18.69 -3.86
N ASP A 13 0.70 -17.99 -2.84
CA ASP A 13 -0.10 -17.11 -1.97
C ASP A 13 -0.52 -15.84 -2.71
N LEU A 14 0.40 -15.30 -3.53
CA LEU A 14 0.09 -14.18 -4.42
C LEU A 14 -0.94 -14.57 -5.49
N ARG A 15 -0.85 -15.79 -6.03
CA ARG A 15 -1.85 -16.31 -6.98
C ARG A 15 -3.22 -16.51 -6.33
N PHE A 16 -3.25 -16.96 -5.08
CA PHE A 16 -4.49 -17.12 -4.31
C PHE A 16 -5.17 -15.76 -4.12
N ILE A 17 -4.44 -14.75 -3.62
CA ILE A 17 -4.95 -13.39 -3.47
C ILE A 17 -5.42 -12.82 -4.82
N ALA A 18 -4.63 -12.99 -5.88
CA ALA A 18 -5.00 -12.53 -7.22
C ALA A 18 -6.25 -13.23 -7.78
N ARG A 19 -6.49 -14.50 -7.42
CA ARG A 19 -7.69 -15.23 -7.78
C ARG A 19 -8.93 -14.73 -7.04
N SER A 20 -8.79 -14.41 -5.76
CA SER A 20 -9.87 -13.88 -4.92
C SER A 20 -10.32 -12.47 -5.33
N PHE A 21 -9.49 -11.73 -6.11
CA PHE A 21 -9.91 -10.51 -6.82
C PHE A 21 -10.79 -10.76 -8.05
N GLY A 22 -11.05 -12.02 -8.44
CA GLY A 22 -11.69 -12.38 -9.72
C GLY A 22 -12.88 -11.50 -10.13
N PRO A 23 -13.93 -11.33 -9.29
CA PRO A 23 -15.09 -10.49 -9.61
C PRO A 23 -14.77 -8.99 -9.67
N TYR A 24 -13.73 -8.52 -8.94
CA TYR A 24 -13.36 -7.12 -8.78
C TYR A 24 -12.17 -6.67 -9.65
N ARG A 25 -11.77 -7.48 -10.64
CA ARG A 25 -10.67 -7.15 -11.56
C ARG A 25 -10.89 -5.83 -12.30
N ARG A 26 -12.14 -5.50 -12.63
CA ARG A 26 -12.50 -4.24 -13.26
C ARG A 26 -12.25 -3.05 -12.35
N ASP A 27 -12.60 -3.17 -11.07
CA ASP A 27 -12.35 -2.10 -10.08
C ASP A 27 -10.85 -1.91 -9.84
N VAL A 28 -10.07 -2.99 -9.77
CA VAL A 28 -8.60 -2.92 -9.69
C VAL A 28 -8.01 -2.24 -10.93
N ALA A 29 -8.46 -2.60 -12.13
CA ALA A 29 -7.98 -1.98 -13.37
C ALA A 29 -8.36 -0.50 -13.46
N LEU A 30 -9.58 -0.14 -13.06
CA LEU A 30 -10.02 1.26 -13.02
C LEU A 30 -9.25 2.07 -11.98
N ALA A 31 -8.98 1.50 -10.80
CA ALA A 31 -8.13 2.13 -9.80
C ALA A 31 -6.70 2.37 -10.34
N ALA A 32 -6.11 1.36 -10.99
CA ALA A 32 -4.79 1.48 -11.62
C ALA A 32 -4.78 2.55 -12.73
N ALA A 33 -5.80 2.59 -13.59
CA ALA A 33 -5.92 3.60 -14.63
C ALA A 33 -6.08 5.03 -14.04
N CYS A 34 -6.90 5.17 -12.99
CA CYS A 34 -7.07 6.46 -12.32
C CYS A 34 -5.75 6.96 -11.73
N ILE A 35 -5.00 6.13 -11.00
CA ILE A 35 -3.74 6.55 -10.38
C ILE A 35 -2.64 6.80 -11.43
N PHE A 36 -2.62 6.04 -12.53
CA PHE A 36 -1.71 6.28 -13.63
C PHE A 36 -1.95 7.66 -14.25
N THR A 37 -3.20 7.95 -14.62
CA THR A 37 -3.56 9.23 -15.24
C THR A 37 -3.39 10.39 -14.26
N GLU A 38 -3.75 10.22 -12.97
CA GLU A 38 -3.51 11.20 -11.90
C GLU A 38 -2.01 11.55 -11.83
N THR A 39 -1.14 10.53 -11.78
CA THR A 39 0.32 10.73 -11.68
C THR A 39 0.89 11.39 -12.94
N CYS A 40 0.38 11.06 -14.12
CA CYS A 40 0.78 11.74 -15.35
C CYS A 40 0.41 13.24 -15.34
N LEU A 41 -0.80 13.58 -14.89
CA LEU A 41 -1.23 14.98 -14.77
C LEU A 41 -0.40 15.76 -13.75
N GLU A 42 -0.05 15.14 -12.62
CA GLU A 42 0.81 15.76 -11.61
C GLU A 42 2.22 16.07 -12.17
N LEU A 43 2.75 15.22 -13.04
CA LEU A 43 4.06 15.45 -13.69
C LEU A 43 4.00 16.53 -14.79
N VAL A 44 2.84 16.81 -15.35
CA VAL A 44 2.64 17.91 -16.31
C VAL A 44 2.70 19.28 -15.62
N ILE A 45 2.31 19.37 -14.33
CA ILE A 45 2.27 20.64 -13.61
C ILE A 45 3.65 21.33 -13.54
N PRO A 46 4.77 20.66 -13.16
CA PRO A 46 6.10 21.25 -13.18
C PRO A 46 6.55 21.70 -14.58
N LEU A 47 6.14 20.99 -15.65
CA LEU A 47 6.46 21.37 -17.04
C LEU A 47 5.73 22.66 -17.42
N LEU A 48 4.46 22.77 -17.08
CA LEU A 48 3.69 24.00 -17.28
C LEU A 48 4.28 25.16 -16.48
N MET A 49 4.76 24.90 -15.26
CA MET A 49 5.40 25.91 -14.41
C MET A 49 6.70 26.44 -15.04
N SER A 50 7.52 25.56 -15.61
CA SER A 50 8.73 26.00 -16.38
C SER A 50 8.34 26.94 -17.53
N SER A 51 7.31 26.55 -18.30
CA SER A 51 6.82 27.40 -19.41
C SER A 51 6.21 28.74 -18.93
N VAL A 52 5.58 28.77 -17.75
CA VAL A 52 5.11 30.03 -17.12
C VAL A 52 6.29 30.96 -16.83
N ILE A 53 7.39 30.40 -16.34
CA ILE A 53 8.59 31.19 -15.99
C ILE A 53 9.31 31.65 -17.26
N ASP A 54 9.62 30.72 -18.17
CA ASP A 54 10.46 30.98 -19.33
C ASP A 54 9.73 31.83 -20.39
N ASP A 55 8.53 31.41 -20.78
CA ASP A 55 7.77 32.02 -21.87
C ASP A 55 6.82 33.15 -21.39
N GLY A 56 6.43 33.09 -20.10
CA GLY A 56 5.50 34.06 -19.53
C GLY A 56 6.21 35.22 -18.81
N VAL A 57 6.92 34.89 -17.71
CA VAL A 57 7.49 35.93 -16.84
C VAL A 57 8.72 36.56 -17.46
N LEU A 58 9.67 35.78 -17.99
CA LEU A 58 10.89 36.30 -18.63
C LEU A 58 10.56 37.05 -19.93
N ALA A 59 9.62 36.55 -20.72
CA ALA A 59 9.15 37.20 -21.95
C ALA A 59 8.16 38.38 -21.70
N ARG A 60 7.72 38.58 -20.44
CA ARG A 60 6.71 39.57 -20.03
C ARG A 60 5.37 39.40 -20.75
N ASP A 61 4.99 38.20 -21.10
CA ASP A 61 3.72 37.87 -21.75
C ASP A 61 2.70 37.39 -20.71
N ALA A 62 1.82 38.31 -20.31
CA ALA A 62 0.76 37.99 -19.35
C ALA A 62 -0.26 36.97 -19.88
N ALA A 63 -0.48 36.88 -21.20
CA ALA A 63 -1.43 35.95 -21.79
C ALA A 63 -0.94 34.52 -21.62
N VAL A 64 0.36 34.26 -21.77
CA VAL A 64 0.99 32.96 -21.52
C VAL A 64 0.87 32.58 -20.05
N VAL A 65 1.13 33.52 -19.13
CA VAL A 65 0.99 33.27 -17.68
C VAL A 65 -0.43 32.83 -17.33
N TRP A 66 -1.45 33.54 -17.82
CA TRP A 66 -2.85 33.21 -17.55
C TRP A 66 -3.27 31.88 -18.18
N SER A 67 -2.90 31.62 -19.42
CA SER A 67 -3.28 30.40 -20.13
C SER A 67 -2.64 29.15 -19.50
N ARG A 68 -1.34 29.20 -19.19
CA ARG A 68 -0.61 28.09 -18.54
C ARG A 68 -1.04 27.91 -17.09
N GLY A 69 -1.27 29.01 -16.36
CA GLY A 69 -1.84 28.96 -15.01
C GLY A 69 -3.21 28.32 -14.97
N ALA A 70 -4.10 28.68 -15.89
CA ALA A 70 -5.41 28.03 -16.02
C ALA A 70 -5.29 26.53 -16.35
N ALA A 71 -4.34 26.14 -17.22
CA ALA A 71 -4.07 24.74 -17.53
C ALA A 71 -3.57 23.96 -16.28
N MET A 72 -2.69 24.57 -15.46
CA MET A 72 -2.24 23.96 -14.20
C MET A 72 -3.41 23.70 -13.24
N VAL A 73 -4.32 24.69 -13.08
CA VAL A 73 -5.53 24.53 -12.26
C VAL A 73 -6.42 23.42 -12.84
N GLY A 74 -6.58 23.38 -14.17
CA GLY A 74 -7.31 22.30 -14.84
C GLY A 74 -6.71 20.92 -14.57
N CYS A 75 -5.40 20.77 -14.67
CA CYS A 75 -4.69 19.53 -14.34
C CYS A 75 -4.90 19.14 -12.86
N ALA A 76 -4.82 20.11 -11.93
CA ALA A 76 -5.02 19.84 -10.50
C ALA A 76 -6.45 19.39 -10.20
N LEU A 77 -7.46 20.02 -10.82
CA LEU A 77 -8.87 19.62 -10.67
C LEU A 77 -9.12 18.23 -11.28
N ALA A 78 -8.55 17.92 -12.44
CA ALA A 78 -8.64 16.62 -13.05
C ALA A 78 -7.95 15.53 -12.17
N ALA A 79 -6.78 15.83 -11.62
CA ALA A 79 -6.08 14.94 -10.68
C ALA A 79 -6.93 14.68 -9.41
N LEU A 80 -7.61 15.71 -8.87
CA LEU A 80 -8.52 15.55 -7.74
C LEU A 80 -9.67 14.59 -8.04
N VAL A 81 -10.30 14.72 -9.23
CA VAL A 81 -11.39 13.83 -9.64
C VAL A 81 -10.90 12.39 -9.82
N LEU A 82 -9.72 12.20 -10.42
CA LEU A 82 -9.10 10.90 -10.61
C LEU A 82 -8.68 10.28 -9.27
N GLY A 83 -8.15 11.07 -8.33
CA GLY A 83 -7.83 10.62 -6.98
C GLY A 83 -9.06 10.13 -6.20
N ARG A 84 -10.21 10.79 -6.37
CA ARG A 84 -11.50 10.30 -5.83
C ARG A 84 -11.95 9.00 -6.52
N GLY A 85 -11.79 8.93 -7.84
CA GLY A 85 -12.05 7.72 -8.61
C GLY A 85 -11.22 6.54 -8.11
N TYR A 86 -9.91 6.75 -7.96
CA TYR A 86 -9.00 5.78 -7.38
C TYR A 86 -9.48 5.30 -6.01
N ALA A 87 -9.75 6.22 -5.08
CA ALA A 87 -10.17 5.89 -3.72
C ALA A 87 -11.45 5.03 -3.71
N ARG A 88 -12.43 5.37 -4.56
CA ARG A 88 -13.68 4.62 -4.69
C ARG A 88 -13.47 3.20 -5.22
N TYR A 89 -12.71 3.06 -6.32
CA TYR A 89 -12.49 1.75 -6.95
C TYR A 89 -11.56 0.87 -6.11
N SER A 90 -10.52 1.44 -5.51
CA SER A 90 -9.62 0.72 -4.60
C SER A 90 -10.35 0.21 -3.36
N ALA A 91 -11.20 1.05 -2.74
CA ALA A 91 -12.01 0.64 -1.60
C ALA A 91 -12.98 -0.49 -1.97
N ARG A 92 -13.66 -0.41 -3.13
CA ARG A 92 -14.54 -1.47 -3.60
C ARG A 92 -13.80 -2.78 -3.83
N ALA A 93 -12.63 -2.73 -4.45
CA ALA A 93 -11.80 -3.90 -4.69
C ALA A 93 -11.34 -4.55 -3.39
N ALA A 94 -10.88 -3.77 -2.40
CA ALA A 94 -10.42 -4.26 -1.12
C ALA A 94 -11.56 -4.84 -0.27
N MET A 95 -12.71 -4.15 -0.21
CA MET A 95 -13.88 -4.65 0.52
C MET A 95 -14.45 -5.90 -0.13
N GLY A 96 -14.47 -5.94 -1.46
CA GLY A 96 -14.91 -7.11 -2.21
C GLY A 96 -13.99 -8.31 -2.01
N LEU A 97 -12.67 -8.10 -2.00
CA LEU A 97 -11.70 -9.14 -1.65
C LEU A 97 -11.98 -9.70 -0.26
N GLY A 98 -12.14 -8.83 0.75
CA GLY A 98 -12.41 -9.28 2.10
C GLY A 98 -13.73 -10.06 2.23
N ALA A 99 -14.76 -9.67 1.48
CA ALA A 99 -16.02 -10.43 1.43
C ALA A 99 -15.81 -11.83 0.82
N ASN A 100 -14.99 -11.93 -0.25
CA ASN A 100 -14.66 -13.21 -0.87
C ASN A 100 -13.83 -14.10 0.06
N LEU A 101 -12.79 -13.53 0.72
CA LEU A 101 -11.96 -14.26 1.67
C LEU A 101 -12.81 -14.83 2.82
N ARG A 102 -13.68 -14.01 3.44
CA ARG A 102 -14.59 -14.49 4.50
C ARG A 102 -15.51 -15.61 4.03
N ARG A 103 -16.01 -15.51 2.80
CA ARG A 103 -16.86 -16.56 2.22
C ARG A 103 -16.08 -17.86 1.99
N GLU A 104 -14.86 -17.77 1.48
CA GLU A 104 -13.98 -18.93 1.24
C GLU A 104 -13.56 -19.57 2.57
N GLU A 105 -13.19 -18.77 3.58
CA GLU A 105 -12.86 -19.26 4.93
C GLU A 105 -14.07 -19.91 5.60
N PHE A 106 -15.23 -19.29 5.54
CA PHE A 106 -16.46 -19.84 6.10
C PHE A 106 -16.83 -21.18 5.43
N SER A 107 -16.79 -21.25 4.12
CA SER A 107 -17.05 -22.48 3.37
C SER A 107 -16.03 -23.59 3.68
N ALA A 108 -14.78 -23.22 3.93
CA ALA A 108 -13.75 -24.18 4.36
C ALA A 108 -14.05 -24.73 5.77
N VAL A 109 -14.49 -23.87 6.70
CA VAL A 109 -14.87 -24.28 8.07
C VAL A 109 -16.10 -25.17 8.05
N GLU A 110 -17.12 -24.87 7.22
CA GLU A 110 -18.28 -25.73 7.04
C GLU A 110 -17.93 -27.14 6.52
N GLY A 111 -16.86 -27.23 5.73
CA GLY A 111 -16.36 -28.52 5.21
C GLY A 111 -15.51 -29.32 6.22
N PHE A 112 -15.19 -28.78 7.39
CA PHE A 112 -14.40 -29.48 8.40
C PHE A 112 -15.23 -30.63 9.04
N SER A 113 -14.55 -31.77 9.25
CA SER A 113 -15.11 -32.81 10.10
C SER A 113 -15.06 -32.37 11.57
N PHE A 114 -15.90 -32.97 12.42
CA PHE A 114 -15.90 -32.70 13.86
C PHE A 114 -14.51 -32.88 14.48
N GLU A 115 -13.76 -33.91 14.07
CA GLU A 115 -12.37 -34.13 14.50
C GLU A 115 -11.41 -33.00 14.14
N ASN A 116 -11.60 -32.38 12.97
CA ASN A 116 -10.80 -31.22 12.55
C ASN A 116 -11.24 -29.95 13.30
N LEU A 117 -12.53 -29.81 13.61
CA LEU A 117 -13.03 -28.67 14.36
C LEU A 117 -12.52 -28.64 15.80
N ASP A 118 -12.39 -29.81 16.44
CA ASP A 118 -11.87 -29.96 17.80
C ASP A 118 -10.38 -29.61 17.93
N ARG A 119 -9.65 -29.59 16.81
CA ARG A 119 -8.23 -29.17 16.78
C ARG A 119 -8.03 -27.65 16.78
N PHE A 120 -9.07 -26.90 16.46
CA PHE A 120 -9.01 -25.44 16.39
C PHE A 120 -9.88 -24.84 17.48
N GLU A 121 -9.32 -23.90 18.22
CA GLU A 121 -10.10 -23.12 19.16
C GLU A 121 -11.07 -22.19 18.38
N THR A 122 -12.34 -22.23 18.73
CA THR A 122 -13.39 -21.43 18.05
C THR A 122 -13.06 -19.94 18.03
N SER A 123 -12.48 -19.43 19.13
CA SER A 123 -11.98 -18.04 19.23
C SER A 123 -10.96 -17.71 18.15
N SER A 124 -10.04 -18.62 17.85
CA SER A 124 -9.01 -18.45 16.80
C SER A 124 -9.64 -18.40 15.42
N LEU A 125 -10.64 -19.23 15.12
CA LEU A 125 -11.35 -19.21 13.83
C LEU A 125 -12.09 -17.89 13.63
N VAL A 126 -12.78 -17.41 14.67
CA VAL A 126 -13.49 -16.11 14.62
C VAL A 126 -12.53 -14.95 14.39
N THR A 127 -11.38 -14.94 15.07
CA THR A 127 -10.35 -13.90 14.89
C THR A 127 -9.80 -13.89 13.47
N ARG A 128 -9.55 -15.05 12.86
CA ARG A 128 -9.09 -15.13 11.46
C ARG A 128 -10.11 -14.56 10.50
N MET A 129 -11.37 -14.94 10.62
CA MET A 129 -12.44 -14.46 9.75
C MET A 129 -12.77 -12.97 9.91
N THR A 130 -12.45 -12.39 11.05
CA THR A 130 -12.76 -10.98 11.36
C THR A 130 -11.52 -10.09 11.25
N THR A 131 -10.59 -10.24 12.17
CA THR A 131 -9.44 -9.34 12.32
C THR A 131 -8.42 -9.53 11.21
N ASP A 132 -8.01 -10.78 10.91
CA ASP A 132 -6.99 -11.04 9.90
C ASP A 132 -7.43 -10.60 8.50
N VAL A 133 -8.68 -10.88 8.12
CA VAL A 133 -9.22 -10.40 6.85
C VAL A 133 -9.27 -8.87 6.80
N THR A 134 -9.60 -8.21 7.91
CA THR A 134 -9.62 -6.75 7.99
C THR A 134 -8.22 -6.16 7.86
N VAL A 135 -7.20 -6.80 8.46
CA VAL A 135 -5.79 -6.40 8.29
C VAL A 135 -5.37 -6.51 6.82
N ILE A 136 -5.73 -7.60 6.13
CA ILE A 136 -5.45 -7.76 4.69
C ILE A 136 -6.14 -6.67 3.88
N GLN A 137 -7.43 -6.39 4.15
CA GLN A 137 -8.17 -5.32 3.47
C GLN A 137 -7.47 -3.97 3.63
N ASN A 138 -7.08 -3.61 4.85
CA ASN A 138 -6.39 -2.36 5.15
C ASN A 138 -5.02 -2.28 4.49
N ALA A 139 -4.27 -3.37 4.48
CA ALA A 139 -2.97 -3.44 3.80
C ALA A 139 -3.10 -3.18 2.30
N ILE A 140 -4.17 -3.67 1.66
CA ILE A 140 -4.43 -3.40 0.25
C ILE A 140 -4.85 -1.96 0.02
N VAL A 141 -5.78 -1.41 0.82
CA VAL A 141 -6.22 -0.01 0.68
C VAL A 141 -5.06 0.96 0.83
N THR A 142 -4.20 0.75 1.84
CA THR A 142 -3.08 1.65 2.13
C THR A 142 -1.86 1.41 1.24
N GLY A 143 -1.58 0.14 0.89
CA GLY A 143 -0.39 -0.26 0.14
C GLY A 143 -0.53 -0.12 -1.38
N PHE A 144 -1.74 -0.22 -1.93
CA PHE A 144 -1.95 -0.23 -3.38
C PHE A 144 -1.53 1.09 -4.05
N ARG A 145 -1.82 2.24 -3.42
CA ARG A 145 -1.45 3.56 -3.95
C ARG A 145 0.07 3.78 -4.06
N PRO A 146 0.86 3.64 -2.99
CA PRO A 146 2.31 3.83 -3.09
C PRO A 146 2.98 2.79 -3.98
N MET A 147 2.45 1.56 -4.00
CA MET A 147 2.99 0.46 -4.80
C MET A 147 2.83 0.70 -6.31
N MET A 148 1.72 1.32 -6.73
CA MET A 148 1.47 1.69 -8.12
C MET A 148 2.14 3.01 -8.50
N ARG A 149 2.01 4.04 -7.66
CA ARG A 149 2.52 5.39 -7.92
C ARG A 149 4.05 5.45 -7.98
N GLY A 150 4.74 4.72 -7.09
CA GLY A 150 6.21 4.73 -7.01
C GLY A 150 6.90 4.37 -8.33
N PRO A 151 6.64 3.20 -8.93
CA PRO A 151 7.22 2.82 -10.22
C PRO A 151 6.83 3.78 -11.36
N ILE A 152 5.59 4.26 -11.40
CA ILE A 152 5.13 5.20 -12.42
C ILE A 152 5.93 6.51 -12.31
N MET A 153 6.04 7.08 -11.11
CA MET A 153 6.82 8.30 -10.88
C MET A 153 8.30 8.12 -11.23
N LEU A 154 8.88 6.97 -10.90
CA LEU A 154 10.27 6.68 -11.22
C LEU A 154 10.50 6.68 -12.74
N VAL A 155 9.70 5.90 -13.47
CA VAL A 155 9.85 5.76 -14.93
C VAL A 155 9.56 7.08 -15.64
N MET A 156 8.44 7.71 -15.31
CA MET A 156 8.03 8.98 -15.92
C MET A 156 8.96 10.14 -15.55
N GLY A 157 9.40 10.20 -14.29
CA GLY A 157 10.35 11.23 -13.84
C GLY A 157 11.71 11.10 -14.51
N LEU A 158 12.23 9.88 -14.68
CA LEU A 158 13.44 9.63 -15.45
C LEU A 158 13.25 10.02 -16.92
N ALA A 159 12.14 9.63 -17.55
CA ALA A 159 11.87 9.98 -18.94
C ALA A 159 11.81 11.49 -19.14
N LEU A 160 11.09 12.22 -18.27
CA LEU A 160 11.02 13.68 -18.31
C LEU A 160 12.40 14.34 -18.09
N SER A 161 13.18 13.83 -17.14
CA SER A 161 14.54 14.33 -16.89
C SER A 161 15.41 14.20 -18.14
N PHE A 162 15.31 13.08 -18.88
CA PHE A 162 16.03 12.90 -20.15
C PHE A 162 15.58 13.88 -21.23
N ILE A 163 14.27 14.13 -21.33
CA ILE A 163 13.70 15.06 -22.31
C ILE A 163 14.17 16.50 -22.03
N MET A 164 14.21 16.91 -20.76
CA MET A 164 14.60 18.25 -20.36
C MET A 164 16.11 18.46 -20.46
N SER A 165 16.91 17.53 -19.96
CA SER A 165 18.37 17.61 -20.02
C SER A 165 19.01 16.24 -19.82
N ALA A 166 19.49 15.64 -20.90
CA ALA A 166 20.21 14.36 -20.84
C ALA A 166 21.45 14.41 -19.91
N ARG A 167 22.12 15.56 -19.80
CA ARG A 167 23.28 15.74 -18.93
C ARG A 167 22.91 15.66 -17.45
N LEU A 168 21.77 16.25 -17.05
CA LEU A 168 21.27 16.18 -15.68
C LEU A 168 20.67 14.81 -15.37
N ALA A 169 20.06 14.15 -16.35
CA ALA A 169 19.50 12.81 -16.19
C ALA A 169 20.56 11.77 -15.79
N VAL A 170 21.81 11.90 -16.24
CA VAL A 170 22.91 11.02 -15.83
C VAL A 170 23.13 11.02 -14.32
N VAL A 171 22.90 12.15 -13.64
CA VAL A 171 23.01 12.24 -12.18
C VAL A 171 22.07 11.26 -11.49
N PHE A 172 20.85 11.06 -12.02
CA PHE A 172 19.90 10.11 -11.46
C PHE A 172 20.38 8.66 -11.55
N PHE A 173 21.12 8.30 -12.60
CA PHE A 173 21.72 6.97 -12.75
C PHE A 173 22.79 6.66 -11.70
N VAL A 174 23.41 7.68 -11.13
CA VAL A 174 24.38 7.52 -10.04
C VAL A 174 23.66 7.56 -8.69
N VAL A 175 22.75 8.52 -8.50
CA VAL A 175 22.09 8.74 -7.22
C VAL A 175 21.07 7.62 -6.88
N LEU A 176 20.31 7.15 -7.86
CA LEU A 176 19.29 6.12 -7.61
C LEU A 176 19.87 4.78 -7.14
N PRO A 177 20.90 4.21 -7.77
CA PRO A 177 21.53 2.99 -7.25
C PRO A 177 22.15 3.19 -5.86
N PHE A 178 22.78 4.35 -5.62
CA PHE A 178 23.33 4.66 -4.30
C PHE A 178 22.21 4.71 -3.24
N LEU A 179 21.10 5.39 -3.54
CA LEU A 179 19.94 5.45 -2.65
C LEU A 179 19.32 4.07 -2.43
N ALA A 180 19.22 3.25 -3.48
CA ALA A 180 18.69 1.89 -3.39
C ALA A 180 19.58 1.01 -2.48
N VAL A 181 20.89 1.09 -2.62
CA VAL A 181 21.84 0.37 -1.76
C VAL A 181 21.74 0.87 -0.31
N ALA A 182 21.73 2.19 -0.10
CA ALA A 182 21.60 2.77 1.23
C ALA A 182 20.29 2.31 1.92
N LEU A 183 19.17 2.36 1.19
CA LEU A 183 17.88 1.91 1.69
C LEU A 183 17.89 0.41 2.00
N ALA A 184 18.47 -0.41 1.13
CA ALA A 184 18.61 -1.85 1.36
C ALA A 184 19.44 -2.17 2.61
N LEU A 185 20.52 -1.43 2.84
CA LEU A 185 21.34 -1.56 4.05
C LEU A 185 20.57 -1.16 5.31
N ILE A 186 19.82 -0.04 5.26
CA ILE A 186 18.99 0.41 6.37
C ILE A 186 17.92 -0.65 6.70
N VAL A 187 17.17 -1.12 5.71
CA VAL A 187 16.14 -2.15 5.89
C VAL A 187 16.75 -3.42 6.48
N ARG A 188 17.90 -3.87 5.95
CA ARG A 188 18.60 -5.06 6.43
C ARG A 188 19.07 -4.93 7.90
N HIS A 189 19.43 -3.72 8.32
CA HIS A 189 19.84 -3.46 9.69
C HIS A 189 18.65 -3.27 10.65
N VAL A 190 17.60 -2.61 10.20
CA VAL A 190 16.41 -2.30 11.01
C VAL A 190 15.48 -3.50 11.17
N ALA A 191 15.36 -4.36 10.14
CA ALA A 191 14.46 -5.51 10.19
C ALA A 191 14.72 -6.46 11.39
N PRO A 192 15.96 -6.81 11.76
CA PRO A 192 16.21 -7.63 12.96
C PRO A 192 15.84 -6.90 14.26
N LEU A 193 16.04 -5.58 14.33
CA LEU A 193 15.67 -4.79 15.51
C LEU A 193 14.16 -4.79 15.74
N TYR A 194 13.38 -4.72 14.67
CA TYR A 194 11.92 -4.86 14.74
C TYR A 194 11.47 -6.21 15.29
N ARG A 195 12.16 -7.30 14.93
CA ARG A 195 11.86 -8.65 15.49
C ARG A 195 12.16 -8.72 16.98
N VAL A 196 13.29 -8.15 17.41
CA VAL A 196 13.64 -8.07 18.84
C VAL A 196 12.62 -7.25 19.60
N LEU A 197 12.22 -6.10 19.05
CA LEU A 197 11.17 -5.27 19.64
C LEU A 197 9.86 -6.06 19.81
N GLN A 198 9.42 -6.75 18.75
CA GLN A 198 8.19 -7.55 18.78
C GLN A 198 8.27 -8.66 19.83
N SER A 199 9.36 -9.44 19.87
CA SER A 199 9.53 -10.50 20.87
C SER A 199 9.58 -9.95 22.31
N THR A 200 10.13 -8.76 22.52
CA THR A 200 10.13 -8.10 23.83
C THR A 200 8.73 -7.65 24.24
N MET A 201 7.95 -7.14 23.29
CA MET A 201 6.54 -6.75 23.52
C MET A 201 5.67 -7.96 23.83
N ASP A 202 5.89 -9.08 23.13
CA ASP A 202 5.18 -10.33 23.39
C ASP A 202 5.51 -10.86 24.79
N ALA A 203 6.79 -10.88 25.20
CA ALA A 203 7.21 -11.27 26.54
C ALA A 203 6.61 -10.34 27.64
N LEU A 204 6.56 -9.04 27.42
CA LEU A 204 5.92 -8.11 28.31
C LEU A 204 4.42 -8.38 28.47
N ASN A 205 3.73 -8.66 27.39
CA ASN A 205 2.30 -9.00 27.40
C ASN A 205 2.05 -10.31 28.17
N ASP A 206 2.90 -11.32 28.00
CA ASP A 206 2.82 -12.58 28.73
C ASP A 206 3.03 -12.38 30.24
N GLU A 207 4.01 -11.55 30.62
CA GLU A 207 4.27 -11.23 32.03
C GLU A 207 3.08 -10.48 32.66
N LEU A 208 2.55 -9.48 31.99
CA LEU A 208 1.35 -8.75 32.43
C LEU A 208 0.13 -9.68 32.60
N GLN A 209 -0.03 -10.65 31.70
CA GLN A 209 -1.13 -11.60 31.77
C GLN A 209 -0.95 -12.57 32.95
N GLN A 210 0.29 -12.99 33.25
CA GLN A 210 0.61 -13.79 34.42
C GLN A 210 0.36 -13.02 35.72
N ASP A 211 0.78 -11.77 35.80
CA ASP A 211 0.56 -10.89 36.97
C ASP A 211 -0.93 -10.67 37.23
N LEU A 212 -1.73 -10.38 36.19
CA LEU A 212 -3.17 -10.24 36.32
C LEU A 212 -3.86 -11.51 36.80
N THR A 213 -3.35 -12.68 36.41
CA THR A 213 -3.84 -13.99 36.87
C THR A 213 -3.44 -14.23 38.31
N ALA A 214 -2.20 -13.91 38.70
CA ALA A 214 -1.70 -14.02 40.06
C ALA A 214 -2.47 -13.12 41.05
N ILE A 215 -2.82 -11.89 40.67
CA ILE A 215 -3.66 -10.99 41.48
C ILE A 215 -5.02 -11.58 41.81
N ARG A 216 -5.64 -12.34 40.88
CA ARG A 216 -6.90 -13.04 41.17
C ARG A 216 -6.72 -14.13 42.22
N ALA A 217 -5.61 -14.87 42.16
CA ALA A 217 -5.28 -15.89 43.17
C ALA A 217 -5.03 -15.26 44.53
N ILE A 218 -4.26 -14.16 44.60
CA ILE A 218 -3.98 -13.42 45.86
C ILE A 218 -5.28 -12.93 46.48
N LYS A 219 -6.20 -12.35 45.69
CA LYS A 219 -7.50 -11.86 46.20
C LYS A 219 -8.46 -12.99 46.64
N ALA A 220 -8.24 -14.21 46.20
CA ALA A 220 -9.03 -15.36 46.63
C ALA A 220 -8.56 -15.92 48.00
N TYR A 221 -7.36 -15.56 48.48
CA TYR A 221 -6.80 -15.97 49.76
C TYR A 221 -6.79 -14.88 50.84
N VAL A 222 -7.31 -13.69 50.52
CA VAL A 222 -7.50 -12.56 51.43
C VAL A 222 -9.00 -12.29 51.61
#